data_bdcf93b554756d84ff24290671facdd9
#
_entry.id   bdcf93b554756d84ff24290671facdd9
#
_cell.length_a   1.000
_cell.length_b   1.000
_cell.length_c   1.000
_cell.angle_alpha   90.00
_cell.angle_beta   90.00
_cell.angle_gamma   90.00
#
_symmetry.space_group_name_H-M   'P 1'
#
loop_
_entity.id
_entity.type
_entity.pdbx_description
1 polymer ?
#
loop_
_entity_poly.entity_id
_entity_poly.type
_entity_poly.pdbx_seq_one_letter_code
_entity_poly.pdbx_strand_id
1 'polypeptide(L)'
;MLVIMKFDPIIPVQDDGLKMPDPVGSWSEKKYSLMGGYCEIFNNGIKNKFTNRVYIDLFSGAGYAPIKGKNKILKTSPLISLSIPTPFTKYIFCEMDKEKIEALEIRARREHPDKDITFLNGDSIY
;
A
#
# COMPACT_ATOMS: atom_id res chain seq x y z
N MET A 1 5.05 -24.55 16.10
CA MET A 1 5.61 -24.51 14.72
C MET A 1 5.29 -23.18 14.09
N LEU A 2 6.31 -22.48 13.64
CA LEU A 2 6.14 -21.20 12.99
C LEU A 2 5.73 -21.45 11.52
N VAL A 3 4.48 -21.18 11.19
CA VAL A 3 4.07 -21.21 9.79
C VAL A 3 4.48 -19.89 9.16
N ILE A 4 5.55 -19.93 8.37
CA ILE A 4 5.94 -18.76 7.58
C ILE A 4 4.97 -18.66 6.42
N MET A 5 4.03 -17.74 6.51
CA MET A 5 3.18 -17.43 5.37
C MET A 5 4.05 -16.76 4.31
N LYS A 6 4.13 -17.42 3.15
CA LYS A 6 4.81 -16.85 1.99
C LYS A 6 3.91 -15.81 1.34
N PHE A 7 3.84 -14.64 1.95
CA PHE A 7 3.25 -13.48 1.31
C PHE A 7 4.40 -12.59 0.83
N ASP A 8 4.55 -12.50 -0.46
CA ASP A 8 5.53 -11.59 -1.07
C ASP A 8 4.76 -10.38 -1.63
N PRO A 9 4.78 -9.24 -0.93
CA PRO A 9 4.11 -8.04 -1.40
C PRO A 9 4.89 -7.30 -2.49
N ILE A 10 6.11 -7.75 -2.80
CA ILE A 10 6.94 -7.10 -3.80
C ILE A 10 6.55 -7.60 -5.18
N ILE A 11 5.58 -6.94 -5.79
CA ILE A 11 5.11 -7.26 -7.12
C ILE A 11 5.59 -6.17 -8.06
N PRO A 12 6.47 -6.49 -9.02
CA PRO A 12 6.82 -5.54 -10.07
C PRO A 12 5.59 -5.19 -10.90
N VAL A 13 5.47 -3.93 -11.26
CA VAL A 13 4.36 -3.43 -12.06
C VAL A 13 4.88 -2.67 -13.27
N GLN A 14 4.00 -2.49 -14.26
CA GLN A 14 4.29 -1.70 -15.44
C GLN A 14 4.05 -0.22 -15.18
N ASP A 15 4.83 0.63 -15.83
CA ASP A 15 4.57 2.07 -15.84
C ASP A 15 3.22 2.31 -16.53
N ASP A 16 2.30 2.91 -15.82
CA ASP A 16 0.95 3.18 -16.32
C ASP A 16 0.77 4.64 -16.78
N GLY A 17 1.85 5.42 -16.81
CA GLY A 17 1.82 6.82 -17.20
C GLY A 17 1.30 7.78 -16.14
N LEU A 18 0.85 7.28 -15.01
CA LEU A 18 0.36 8.12 -13.91
C LEU A 18 1.51 8.59 -13.03
N LYS A 19 1.24 9.61 -12.20
CA LYS A 19 2.26 10.20 -11.32
C LYS A 19 2.92 9.16 -10.43
N MET A 20 4.23 9.26 -10.31
CA MET A 20 5.06 8.51 -9.37
C MET A 20 6.02 9.46 -8.66
N PRO A 21 6.50 9.13 -7.46
CA PRO A 21 7.55 9.90 -6.81
C PRO A 21 8.88 9.75 -7.55
N ASP A 22 9.89 10.52 -7.14
CA ASP A 22 11.26 10.28 -7.56
C ASP A 22 11.69 8.87 -7.18
N PRO A 23 12.67 8.28 -7.90
CA PRO A 23 13.13 6.92 -7.60
C PRO A 23 13.54 6.75 -6.14
N VAL A 24 13.10 5.65 -5.53
CA VAL A 24 13.40 5.31 -4.14
C VAL A 24 14.56 4.33 -4.05
N GLY A 25 15.21 4.28 -2.90
CA GLY A 25 16.35 3.39 -2.67
C GLY A 25 15.95 1.91 -2.69
N SER A 26 16.90 1.04 -3.05
CA SER A 26 16.64 -0.40 -3.14
C SER A 26 16.26 -1.03 -1.78
N TRP A 27 16.63 -0.41 -0.66
CA TRP A 27 16.23 -0.86 0.66
C TRP A 27 14.69 -0.80 0.86
N SER A 28 14.00 -0.02 0.06
CA SER A 28 12.53 0.07 0.10
C SER A 28 11.85 -1.26 -0.22
N GLU A 29 12.47 -2.10 -1.05
CA GLU A 29 11.93 -3.44 -1.35
C GLU A 29 11.77 -4.26 -0.06
N LYS A 30 12.81 -4.30 0.77
CA LYS A 30 12.76 -5.02 2.04
C LYS A 30 11.78 -4.40 3.02
N LYS A 31 11.74 -3.07 3.08
CA LYS A 31 10.80 -2.33 3.93
C LYS A 31 9.35 -2.71 3.59
N TYR A 32 8.98 -2.70 2.32
CA TYR A 32 7.62 -3.02 1.90
C TYR A 32 7.27 -4.50 2.10
N SER A 33 8.24 -5.39 1.91
CA SER A 33 8.07 -6.80 2.20
C SER A 33 7.75 -7.02 3.69
N LEU A 34 8.53 -6.42 4.57
CA LEU A 34 8.32 -6.51 6.01
C LEU A 34 6.97 -5.90 6.42
N MET A 35 6.63 -4.74 5.88
CA MET A 35 5.37 -4.07 6.18
C MET A 35 4.17 -4.95 5.81
N GLY A 36 4.17 -5.51 4.60
CA GLY A 36 3.09 -6.40 4.16
C GLY A 36 2.95 -7.62 5.05
N GLY A 37 4.08 -8.23 5.41
CA GLY A 37 4.11 -9.37 6.33
C GLY A 37 3.55 -9.04 7.70
N TYR A 38 3.93 -7.90 8.27
CA TYR A 38 3.40 -7.45 9.57
C TYR A 38 1.90 -7.18 9.51
N CYS A 39 1.43 -6.51 8.47
CA CYS A 39 0.01 -6.23 8.30
C CYS A 39 -0.80 -7.53 8.26
N GLU A 40 -0.34 -8.53 7.52
CA GLU A 40 -1.03 -9.80 7.42
C GLU A 40 -1.04 -10.56 8.76
N ILE A 41 0.11 -10.67 9.42
CA ILE A 41 0.21 -11.35 10.71
C ILE A 41 -0.70 -10.68 11.74
N PHE A 42 -0.63 -9.35 11.84
CA PHE A 42 -1.44 -8.58 12.77
C PHE A 42 -2.94 -8.78 12.49
N ASN A 43 -3.34 -8.54 11.26
CA ASN A 43 -4.76 -8.57 10.91
C ASN A 43 -5.35 -9.98 11.01
N ASN A 44 -4.60 -10.98 10.59
CA ASN A 44 -5.01 -12.37 10.74
C ASN A 44 -5.18 -12.75 12.21
N GLY A 45 -4.33 -12.23 13.11
CA GLY A 45 -4.40 -12.50 14.53
C GLY A 45 -5.59 -11.86 15.24
N ILE A 46 -6.10 -10.72 14.73
CA ILE A 46 -7.17 -9.97 15.40
C ILE A 46 -8.54 -10.08 14.71
N LYS A 47 -8.63 -10.68 13.54
CA LYS A 47 -9.86 -10.70 12.72
C LYS A 47 -11.09 -11.31 13.45
N ASN A 48 -10.85 -12.24 14.36
CA ASN A 48 -11.92 -12.88 15.12
C ASN A 48 -12.32 -12.10 16.39
N LYS A 49 -11.52 -11.11 16.77
CA LYS A 49 -11.75 -10.30 17.98
C LYS A 49 -12.35 -8.94 17.64
N PHE A 50 -12.02 -8.40 16.45
CA PHE A 50 -12.44 -7.07 16.03
C PHE A 50 -13.02 -7.15 14.63
N THR A 51 -14.31 -6.84 14.50
CA THR A 51 -14.99 -6.81 13.19
C THR A 51 -14.60 -5.60 12.37
N ASN A 52 -14.29 -4.47 13.01
CA ASN A 52 -13.87 -3.24 12.33
C ASN A 52 -12.36 -3.07 12.51
N ARG A 53 -11.64 -3.12 11.40
CA ARG A 53 -10.19 -2.96 11.37
C ARG A 53 -9.84 -1.95 10.28
N VAL A 54 -9.29 -0.81 10.70
CA VAL A 54 -9.00 0.32 9.81
C VAL A 54 -7.51 0.45 9.60
N TYR A 55 -7.11 0.54 8.33
CA TYR A 55 -5.73 0.87 7.97
C TYR A 55 -5.66 2.35 7.58
N ILE A 56 -4.76 3.09 8.22
CA ILE A 56 -4.55 4.51 7.95
C ILE A 56 -3.12 4.72 7.49
N ASP A 57 -2.94 5.31 6.31
CA ASP A 57 -1.65 5.69 5.78
C ASP A 57 -1.61 7.21 5.61
N LEU A 58 -0.83 7.89 6.48
CA LEU A 58 -0.78 9.35 6.52
C LEU A 58 0.12 9.95 5.44
N PHE A 59 0.96 9.13 4.82
CA PHE A 59 1.89 9.54 3.77
C PHE A 59 1.85 8.51 2.65
N SER A 60 0.65 8.36 2.08
CA SER A 60 0.37 7.23 1.19
C SER A 60 1.14 7.26 -0.12
N GLY A 61 1.50 8.43 -0.62
CA GLY A 61 2.14 8.56 -1.92
C GLY A 61 1.21 8.20 -3.07
N ALA A 62 1.81 7.79 -4.18
CA ALA A 62 1.10 7.51 -5.42
C ALA A 62 0.75 6.01 -5.61
N GLY A 63 1.18 5.14 -4.72
CA GLY A 63 0.93 3.69 -4.80
C GLY A 63 1.98 2.92 -5.58
N TYR A 64 2.64 3.53 -6.54
CA TYR A 64 3.76 2.97 -7.30
C TYR A 64 5.00 3.83 -7.10
N ALA A 65 6.19 3.23 -7.11
CA ALA A 65 7.45 3.95 -7.06
C ALA A 65 8.53 3.23 -7.88
N PRO A 66 9.29 3.98 -8.69
CA PRO A 66 10.44 3.39 -9.37
C PRO A 66 11.59 3.16 -8.39
N ILE A 67 12.37 2.12 -8.62
CA ILE A 67 13.53 1.80 -7.79
C ILE A 67 14.78 2.40 -8.41
N LYS A 68 15.53 3.17 -7.63
CA LYS A 68 16.75 3.83 -8.07
C LYS A 68 17.77 2.82 -8.57
N GLY A 69 18.32 3.04 -9.77
CA GLY A 69 19.34 2.18 -10.36
C GLY A 69 18.82 0.87 -10.93
N LYS A 70 17.51 0.62 -10.90
CA LYS A 70 16.90 -0.57 -11.47
C LYS A 70 15.76 -0.17 -12.42
N ASN A 71 15.59 -0.95 -13.49
CA ASN A 71 14.45 -0.78 -14.38
C ASN A 71 13.24 -1.52 -13.81
N LYS A 72 12.74 -1.03 -12.68
CA LYS A 72 11.74 -1.73 -11.89
C LYS A 72 10.85 -0.75 -11.17
N ILE A 73 9.56 -1.00 -11.18
CA ILE A 73 8.54 -0.23 -10.46
C ILE A 73 7.84 -1.17 -9.49
N LEU A 74 7.68 -0.74 -8.25
CA LEU A 74 7.03 -1.54 -7.22
C LEU A 74 5.78 -0.86 -6.69
N LYS A 75 4.86 -1.66 -6.19
CA LYS A 75 3.77 -1.17 -5.35
C LYS A 75 4.32 -0.70 -4.01
N THR A 76 3.75 0.38 -3.49
CA THR A 76 4.14 0.94 -2.20
C THR A 76 3.08 0.66 -1.14
N SER A 77 3.26 1.19 0.07
CA SER A 77 2.48 0.83 1.26
C SER A 77 0.97 0.77 1.07
N PRO A 78 0.29 1.75 0.44
CA PRO A 78 -1.17 1.67 0.36
C PRO A 78 -1.66 0.50 -0.50
N LEU A 79 -1.03 0.24 -1.63
CA LEU A 79 -1.44 -0.88 -2.49
C LEU A 79 -1.04 -2.23 -1.89
N ILE A 80 0.05 -2.27 -1.14
CA ILE A 80 0.45 -3.48 -0.40
C ILE A 80 -0.59 -3.80 0.66
N SER A 81 -1.04 -2.80 1.42
CA SER A 81 -2.07 -3.01 2.45
C SER A 81 -3.37 -3.56 1.87
N LEU A 82 -3.72 -3.13 0.66
CA LEU A 82 -4.91 -3.61 -0.05
C LEU A 82 -4.75 -5.05 -0.56
N SER A 83 -3.51 -5.49 -0.74
CA SER A 83 -3.19 -6.79 -1.37
C SER A 83 -3.01 -7.93 -0.38
N ILE A 84 -2.98 -7.67 0.92
CA ILE A 84 -2.76 -8.73 1.91
C ILE A 84 -3.94 -9.71 1.96
N PRO A 85 -3.69 -11.01 2.22
CA PRO A 85 -4.75 -12.03 2.21
C PRO A 85 -5.89 -11.79 3.18
N THR A 86 -5.58 -11.28 4.39
CA THR A 86 -6.60 -10.92 5.38
C THR A 86 -6.85 -9.42 5.32
N PRO A 87 -7.89 -8.95 4.61
CA PRO A 87 -8.08 -7.52 4.39
C PRO A 87 -8.53 -6.78 5.65
N PHE A 88 -8.19 -5.50 5.69
CA PHE A 88 -8.82 -4.58 6.63
C PHE A 88 -10.25 -4.29 6.17
N THR A 89 -11.09 -3.79 7.07
CA THR A 89 -12.48 -3.46 6.74
C THR A 89 -12.63 -2.08 6.13
N LYS A 90 -11.65 -1.19 6.39
CA LYS A 90 -11.63 0.16 5.84
C LYS A 90 -10.19 0.63 5.69
N TYR A 91 -9.96 1.47 4.66
CA TYR A 91 -8.66 2.07 4.38
C TYR A 91 -8.82 3.58 4.28
N ILE A 92 -7.88 4.32 4.87
CA ILE A 92 -7.82 5.78 4.76
C ILE A 92 -6.42 6.15 4.29
N PHE A 93 -6.32 6.77 3.12
CA PHE A 93 -5.06 7.20 2.53
C PHE A 93 -5.01 8.71 2.47
N CYS A 94 -3.98 9.31 3.05
CA CYS A 94 -3.74 10.75 3.06
C CYS A 94 -2.46 11.07 2.30
N GLU A 95 -2.51 12.08 1.41
CA GLU A 95 -1.36 12.53 0.66
C GLU A 95 -1.52 14.03 0.34
N MET A 96 -0.48 14.82 0.57
CA MET A 96 -0.51 16.26 0.30
C MET A 96 -0.48 16.59 -1.18
N ASP A 97 0.29 15.81 -1.97
CA ASP A 97 0.42 16.04 -3.39
C ASP A 97 -0.82 15.55 -4.13
N LYS A 98 -1.55 16.49 -4.74
CA LYS A 98 -2.79 16.21 -5.43
C LYS A 98 -2.62 15.20 -6.56
N GLU A 99 -1.56 15.32 -7.34
CA GLU A 99 -1.31 14.38 -8.46
C GLU A 99 -1.02 12.98 -7.96
N LYS A 100 -0.32 12.85 -6.84
CA LYS A 100 -0.02 11.54 -6.25
C LYS A 100 -1.26 10.87 -5.70
N ILE A 101 -2.13 11.60 -4.99
CA ILE A 101 -3.35 11.00 -4.44
C ILE A 101 -4.33 10.63 -5.55
N GLU A 102 -4.41 11.41 -6.61
CA GLU A 102 -5.24 11.09 -7.78
C GLU A 102 -4.74 9.81 -8.47
N ALA A 103 -3.42 9.68 -8.65
CA ALA A 103 -2.82 8.47 -9.21
C ALA A 103 -3.11 7.25 -8.35
N LEU A 104 -2.98 7.40 -7.04
CA LEU A 104 -3.28 6.32 -6.09
C LEU A 104 -4.74 5.90 -6.19
N GLU A 105 -5.66 6.85 -6.25
CA GLU A 105 -7.08 6.53 -6.35
C GLU A 105 -7.39 5.72 -7.60
N ILE A 106 -6.84 6.11 -8.75
CA ILE A 106 -7.02 5.37 -9.99
C ILE A 106 -6.48 3.95 -9.86
N ARG A 107 -5.27 3.80 -9.34
CA ARG A 107 -4.62 2.50 -9.17
C ARG A 107 -5.38 1.60 -8.19
N ALA A 108 -5.77 2.16 -7.06
CA ALA A 108 -6.49 1.40 -6.03
C ALA A 108 -7.87 0.94 -6.51
N ARG A 109 -8.62 1.79 -7.18
CA ARG A 109 -9.94 1.42 -7.68
C ARG A 109 -9.87 0.45 -8.85
N ARG A 110 -8.82 0.53 -9.67
CA ARG A 110 -8.57 -0.40 -10.76
C ARG A 110 -8.25 -1.81 -10.24
N GLU A 111 -7.39 -1.88 -9.22
CA GLU A 111 -6.89 -3.17 -8.70
C GLU A 111 -7.76 -3.74 -7.59
N HIS A 112 -8.45 -2.89 -6.84
CA HIS A 112 -9.25 -3.28 -5.67
C HIS A 112 -10.60 -2.55 -5.65
N PRO A 113 -11.47 -2.78 -6.64
CA PRO A 113 -12.72 -2.02 -6.78
C PRO A 113 -13.72 -2.24 -5.65
N ASP A 114 -13.60 -3.35 -4.91
CA ASP A 114 -14.56 -3.72 -3.85
C ASP A 114 -14.16 -3.23 -2.45
N LYS A 115 -13.02 -2.55 -2.32
CA LYS A 115 -12.52 -2.12 -1.01
C LYS A 115 -13.13 -0.79 -0.60
N ASP A 116 -13.38 -0.65 0.70
CA ASP A 116 -13.84 0.61 1.30
C ASP A 116 -12.63 1.50 1.57
N ILE A 117 -12.42 2.48 0.70
CA ILE A 117 -11.25 3.37 0.73
C ILE A 117 -11.70 4.82 0.74
N THR A 118 -11.14 5.61 1.67
CA THR A 118 -11.27 7.06 1.68
C THR A 118 -9.94 7.68 1.28
N PHE A 119 -9.94 8.57 0.29
CA PHE A 119 -8.76 9.29 -0.18
C PHE A 119 -8.84 10.74 0.29
N LEU A 120 -7.82 11.20 0.99
CA LEU A 120 -7.75 12.56 1.51
C LEU A 120 -6.54 13.27 0.92
N ASN A 121 -6.80 14.37 0.21
CA ASN A 121 -5.74 15.27 -0.26
C ASN A 121 -5.59 16.40 0.73
N GLY A 122 -4.51 16.38 1.48
CA GLY A 122 -4.27 17.42 2.46
C GLY A 122 -3.15 17.07 3.42
N ASP A 123 -2.94 17.96 4.38
CA ASP A 123 -1.94 17.78 5.41
C ASP A 123 -2.40 16.73 6.42
N SER A 124 -1.62 15.67 6.56
CA SER A 124 -1.91 14.58 7.49
C SER A 124 -1.64 14.92 8.96
N ILE A 125 -1.11 16.11 9.25
CA ILE A 125 -0.67 16.51 10.60
C ILE A 125 -1.81 17.13 11.42
N TYR A 126 -2.96 17.28 10.88
CA TYR A 126 -4.10 17.77 11.65
C TYR A 126 -4.64 16.70 12.59
#